data_aaf5d5ddadee93c0063e2d2cb746e30a
#
_entry.id   aaf5d5ddadee93c0063e2d2cb746e30a
#
_cell.length_a   1.000
_cell.length_b   1.000
_cell.length_c   1.000
_cell.angle_alpha   90.00
_cell.angle_beta   90.00
_cell.angle_gamma   90.00
#
_symmetry.space_group_name_H-M   'P 1'
#
loop_
_entity.id
_entity.type
_entity.pdbx_description
1 polymer ?
#
loop_
_entity_poly.entity_id
_entity_poly.type
_entity_poly.pdbx_seq_one_letter_code
_entity_poly.pdbx_strand_id
1 'polypeptide(L)'
;MEISHELKGVTLEEMKEMGASFGIGMAIELMKEERIRVARRGWNGKDMFLAYQSGYPDGIPINKNTAEATGIKEGTVCKFQPYIMMKTADNTFVPWLASQTDLLAEDYYIVE
;
A
#
# COMPACT_ATOMS: atom_id res chain seq x y z
N MET A 1 -11.25 4.09 -14.14
CA MET A 1 -10.27 3.00 -14.21
C MET A 1 -10.92 1.65 -14.07
N GLU A 2 -10.44 0.71 -14.82
CA GLU A 2 -10.97 -0.63 -14.75
C GLU A 2 -10.35 -1.40 -13.60
N ILE A 3 -11.18 -1.99 -12.78
CA ILE A 3 -10.70 -2.82 -11.69
C ILE A 3 -10.25 -4.14 -12.30
N SER A 4 -9.57 -4.96 -11.56
CA SER A 4 -8.98 -6.21 -12.02
C SER A 4 -9.93 -7.06 -12.89
N HIS A 5 -9.35 -7.82 -13.80
CA HIS A 5 -10.08 -8.73 -14.67
C HIS A 5 -10.93 -9.75 -13.90
N GLU A 6 -10.52 -10.10 -12.69
CA GLU A 6 -11.22 -11.09 -11.87
C GLU A 6 -12.59 -10.59 -11.42
N LEU A 7 -12.75 -9.27 -11.33
CA LEU A 7 -13.99 -8.65 -10.88
C LEU A 7 -14.59 -7.75 -11.94
N LYS A 8 -14.36 -8.09 -13.19
CA LYS A 8 -14.86 -7.33 -14.31
C LYS A 8 -16.39 -7.18 -14.19
N GLY A 9 -16.85 -5.94 -14.33
CA GLY A 9 -18.26 -5.63 -14.19
C GLY A 9 -18.72 -5.30 -12.78
N VAL A 10 -17.80 -5.37 -11.81
CA VAL A 10 -18.11 -5.04 -10.42
C VAL A 10 -17.48 -3.70 -10.10
N THR A 11 -18.26 -2.79 -9.53
CA THR A 11 -17.76 -1.47 -9.15
C THR A 11 -17.03 -1.53 -7.81
N LEU A 12 -16.24 -0.50 -7.54
CA LEU A 12 -15.54 -0.39 -6.27
C LEU A 12 -16.54 -0.37 -5.10
N GLU A 13 -17.64 0.37 -5.25
CA GLU A 13 -18.67 0.43 -4.21
C GLU A 13 -19.30 -0.93 -3.96
N GLU A 14 -19.56 -1.69 -5.03
CA GLU A 14 -20.11 -3.04 -4.89
C GLU A 14 -19.13 -3.96 -4.18
N MET A 15 -17.84 -3.83 -4.48
CA MET A 15 -16.82 -4.62 -3.79
C MET A 15 -16.82 -4.33 -2.29
N LYS A 16 -16.95 -3.07 -1.92
CA LYS A 16 -16.99 -2.68 -0.51
C LYS A 16 -18.23 -3.25 0.17
N GLU A 17 -19.39 -3.13 -0.49
CA GLU A 17 -20.65 -3.61 0.06
C GLU A 17 -20.68 -5.13 0.22
N MET A 18 -20.08 -5.83 -0.74
CA MET A 18 -20.01 -7.28 -0.70
C MET A 18 -19.01 -7.81 0.33
N GLY A 19 -18.10 -6.96 0.78
CA GLY A 19 -17.00 -7.42 1.59
C GLY A 19 -16.10 -8.38 0.83
N ALA A 20 -15.86 -8.08 -0.44
CA ALA A 20 -15.12 -8.98 -1.34
C ALA A 20 -13.70 -9.24 -0.85
N SER A 21 -13.26 -10.50 -1.04
CA SER A 21 -11.87 -10.88 -0.81
C SER A 21 -11.20 -11.12 -2.16
N PHE A 22 -9.90 -10.88 -2.23
CA PHE A 22 -9.16 -10.99 -3.48
C PHE A 22 -7.68 -11.28 -3.20
N GLY A 23 -6.94 -11.55 -4.27
CA GLY A 23 -5.52 -11.83 -4.16
C GLY A 23 -4.66 -10.58 -4.19
N ILE A 24 -3.34 -10.79 -4.11
CA ILE A 24 -2.39 -9.69 -4.01
C ILE A 24 -2.37 -8.81 -5.27
N GLY A 25 -2.59 -9.40 -6.44
CA GLY A 25 -2.60 -8.62 -7.69
C GLY A 25 -3.65 -7.53 -7.66
N MET A 26 -4.88 -7.89 -7.29
CA MET A 26 -5.97 -6.95 -7.15
C MET A 26 -5.66 -5.94 -6.05
N ALA A 27 -5.12 -6.42 -4.92
CA ALA A 27 -4.79 -5.54 -3.80
C ALA A 27 -3.83 -4.44 -4.23
N ILE A 28 -2.77 -4.78 -4.95
CA ILE A 28 -1.79 -3.82 -5.42
C ILE A 28 -2.42 -2.84 -6.40
N GLU A 29 -3.22 -3.35 -7.33
CA GLU A 29 -3.89 -2.50 -8.32
C GLU A 29 -4.79 -1.47 -7.64
N LEU A 30 -5.59 -1.92 -6.68
CA LEU A 30 -6.49 -1.02 -5.95
C LEU A 30 -5.73 0.04 -5.17
N MET A 31 -4.63 -0.35 -4.51
CA MET A 31 -3.81 0.61 -3.79
C MET A 31 -3.20 1.66 -4.72
N LYS A 32 -2.68 1.24 -5.87
CA LYS A 32 -2.00 2.15 -6.81
C LYS A 32 -2.99 3.05 -7.53
N GLU A 33 -4.08 2.48 -8.02
CA GLU A 33 -5.01 3.20 -8.90
C GLU A 33 -6.10 3.93 -8.15
N GLU A 34 -6.62 3.31 -7.09
CA GLU A 34 -7.74 3.89 -6.34
C GLU A 34 -7.31 4.51 -5.01
N ARG A 35 -6.04 4.37 -4.65
CA ARG A 35 -5.46 4.94 -3.42
C ARG A 35 -6.20 4.50 -2.17
N ILE A 36 -6.68 3.27 -2.16
CA ILE A 36 -7.37 2.72 -1.00
C ILE A 36 -6.42 1.85 -0.19
N ARG A 37 -6.83 1.61 1.05
CA ARG A 37 -6.09 0.74 1.96
C ARG A 37 -6.64 -0.68 1.85
N VAL A 38 -5.76 -1.66 1.99
CA VAL A 38 -6.17 -3.07 2.00
C VAL A 38 -5.54 -3.76 3.20
N ALA A 39 -6.14 -4.86 3.61
CA ALA A 39 -5.59 -5.68 4.70
C ALA A 39 -5.91 -7.13 4.41
N ARG A 40 -5.28 -8.04 5.13
CA ARG A 40 -5.59 -9.46 5.05
C ARG A 40 -6.50 -9.83 6.21
N ARG A 41 -7.49 -10.66 5.93
CA ARG A 41 -8.41 -11.12 6.97
C ARG A 41 -7.67 -11.92 8.04
N GLY A 42 -6.60 -12.61 7.65
CA GLY A 42 -5.77 -13.36 8.57
C GLY A 42 -5.01 -12.52 9.59
N TRP A 43 -4.99 -11.20 9.43
CA TRP A 43 -4.30 -10.30 10.36
C TRP A 43 -5.13 -9.95 11.60
N ASN A 44 -6.26 -10.60 11.80
CA ASN A 44 -7.08 -10.48 13.01
C ASN A 44 -7.58 -9.07 13.33
N GLY A 45 -7.78 -8.25 12.32
CA GLY A 45 -8.41 -6.96 12.49
C GLY A 45 -7.77 -6.03 13.50
N LYS A 46 -6.45 -6.08 13.65
CA LYS A 46 -5.73 -5.26 14.64
C LYS A 46 -5.32 -3.90 14.07
N ASP A 47 -6.20 -3.31 13.27
CA ASP A 47 -5.96 -2.01 12.65
C ASP A 47 -4.71 -1.98 11.79
N MET A 48 -4.31 -3.14 11.28
CA MET A 48 -3.19 -3.25 10.35
C MET A 48 -3.71 -3.09 8.94
N PHE A 49 -2.96 -2.36 8.13
CA PHE A 49 -3.32 -2.24 6.72
C PHE A 49 -2.11 -1.91 5.89
N LEU A 50 -2.27 -2.07 4.58
CA LEU A 50 -1.28 -1.67 3.59
C LEU A 50 -1.80 -0.44 2.86
N ALA A 51 -0.87 0.43 2.49
CA ALA A 51 -1.20 1.61 1.72
C ALA A 51 -0.06 1.91 0.74
N TYR A 52 -0.40 2.59 -0.35
CA TYR A 52 0.58 2.94 -1.36
C TYR A 52 1.19 4.29 -1.04
N GLN A 53 2.51 4.31 -0.87
CA GLN A 53 3.26 5.54 -0.75
C GLN A 53 3.77 5.91 -2.14
N SER A 54 3.25 6.97 -2.70
CA SER A 54 3.57 7.33 -4.09
C SER A 54 4.98 7.86 -4.28
N GLY A 55 5.65 8.24 -3.20
CA GLY A 55 6.98 8.78 -3.29
C GLY A 55 7.00 10.16 -3.95
N TYR A 56 8.17 10.52 -4.48
CA TYR A 56 8.38 11.80 -5.13
C TYR A 56 9.23 11.57 -6.38
N PRO A 57 8.63 11.04 -7.46
CA PRO A 57 9.39 10.68 -8.66
C PRO A 57 10.02 11.86 -9.37
N ASP A 58 9.51 13.07 -9.16
CA ASP A 58 10.07 14.28 -9.74
C ASP A 58 11.05 14.99 -8.82
N GLY A 59 11.21 14.48 -7.60
CA GLY A 59 12.17 15.02 -6.66
C GLY A 59 11.54 15.88 -5.57
N ILE A 60 12.20 15.90 -4.43
CA ILE A 60 11.81 16.70 -3.28
C ILE A 60 13.10 17.04 -2.51
N PRO A 61 13.19 18.24 -1.89
CA PRO A 61 14.34 18.52 -1.02
C PRO A 61 14.38 17.56 0.15
N ILE A 62 15.54 16.94 0.38
CA ILE A 62 15.65 15.98 1.49
C ILE A 62 15.67 16.71 2.81
N ASN A 63 15.10 16.04 3.83
CA ASN A 63 15.04 16.59 5.16
C ASN A 63 16.32 16.26 5.95
N LYS A 64 16.34 16.76 7.20
CA LYS A 64 17.50 16.57 8.07
C LYS A 64 17.81 15.10 8.31
N ASN A 65 16.79 14.27 8.53
CA ASN A 65 17.01 12.86 8.79
C ASN A 65 17.70 12.16 7.62
N THR A 66 17.24 12.42 6.41
CA THR A 66 17.85 11.84 5.21
C THR A 66 19.27 12.35 5.02
N ALA A 67 19.49 13.65 5.25
CA ALA A 67 20.81 14.25 5.11
C ALA A 67 21.80 13.59 6.08
N GLU A 68 21.40 13.41 7.33
CA GLU A 68 22.27 12.80 8.33
C GLU A 68 22.58 11.34 8.01
N ALA A 69 21.60 10.60 7.50
CA ALA A 69 21.78 9.19 7.18
C ALA A 69 22.66 8.97 5.97
N THR A 70 22.62 9.88 4.99
CA THR A 70 23.28 9.67 3.69
C THR A 70 24.56 10.48 3.48
N GLY A 71 24.73 11.54 4.27
CA GLY A 71 25.82 12.47 4.05
C GLY A 71 25.57 13.47 2.92
N ILE A 72 24.39 13.41 2.30
CA ILE A 72 23.98 14.36 1.28
C ILE A 72 23.50 15.63 1.99
N LYS A 73 23.82 16.80 1.44
CA LYS A 73 23.46 18.07 2.04
C LYS A 73 21.94 18.21 2.14
N GLU A 74 21.46 18.63 3.30
CA GLU A 74 20.03 18.88 3.51
C GLU A 74 19.51 19.88 2.47
N GLY A 75 18.31 19.63 1.94
CA GLY A 75 17.71 20.49 0.93
C GLY A 75 18.06 20.09 -0.50
N THR A 76 19.00 19.14 -0.69
CA THR A 76 19.28 18.63 -2.02
C THR A 76 18.06 17.92 -2.57
N VAL A 77 17.70 18.20 -3.82
CA VAL A 77 16.54 17.57 -4.44
C VAL A 77 16.90 16.15 -4.86
N CYS A 78 16.20 15.17 -4.30
CA CYS A 78 16.40 13.76 -4.65
C CYS A 78 15.04 13.14 -4.99
N LYS A 79 15.09 12.13 -5.86
CA LYS A 79 13.88 11.40 -6.25
C LYS A 79 13.65 10.23 -5.31
N PHE A 80 12.39 9.98 -4.98
CA PHE A 80 12.02 8.87 -4.10
C PHE A 80 11.03 7.99 -4.83
N GLN A 81 11.37 6.71 -4.96
CA GLN A 81 10.52 5.73 -5.62
C GLN A 81 9.31 5.40 -4.75
N PRO A 82 8.19 5.03 -5.36
CA PRO A 82 7.03 4.60 -4.60
C PRO A 82 7.26 3.24 -3.96
N TYR A 83 6.49 2.96 -2.91
CA TYR A 83 6.55 1.65 -2.25
C TYR A 83 5.26 1.41 -1.46
N ILE A 84 5.05 0.16 -1.08
CA ILE A 84 3.93 -0.21 -0.25
C ILE A 84 4.37 -0.16 1.19
N MET A 85 3.63 0.54 2.02
CA MET A 85 3.93 0.61 3.44
C MET A 85 2.86 -0.12 4.23
N MET A 86 3.26 -0.64 5.38
CA MET A 86 2.34 -1.30 6.31
C MET A 86 2.19 -0.43 7.54
N LYS A 87 0.95 -0.23 7.95
CA LYS A 87 0.67 0.31 9.28
C LYS A 87 0.50 -0.88 10.21
N THR A 88 1.34 -0.95 11.22
CA THR A 88 1.31 -2.04 12.19
C THR A 88 0.25 -1.80 13.26
N ALA A 89 0.03 -2.83 14.09
CA ALA A 89 -0.96 -2.76 15.15
C ALA A 89 -0.65 -1.68 16.19
N ASP A 90 0.62 -1.31 16.35
CA ASP A 90 1.03 -0.28 17.32
C ASP A 90 1.25 1.09 16.68
N ASN A 91 0.60 1.33 15.53
CA ASN A 91 0.62 2.62 14.84
C ASN A 91 2.00 3.01 14.29
N THR A 92 2.78 2.02 13.90
CA THR A 92 4.08 2.24 13.28
C THR A 92 3.96 2.00 11.77
N PHE A 93 4.59 2.84 10.97
CA PHE A 93 4.64 2.63 9.52
C PHE A 93 6.00 2.08 9.14
N VAL A 94 6.01 1.00 8.38
CA VAL A 94 7.24 0.38 7.88
C VAL A 94 7.07 0.02 6.41
N PRO A 95 8.16 -0.05 5.63
CA PRO A 95 8.07 -0.60 4.29
C PRO A 95 7.61 -2.06 4.39
N TRP A 96 6.70 -2.45 3.51
CA TRP A 96 6.15 -3.81 3.57
C TRP A 96 6.97 -4.76 2.72
N LEU A 97 7.39 -5.86 3.33
CA LEU A 97 8.05 -6.95 2.64
C LEU A 97 7.11 -8.15 2.69
N ALA A 98 6.55 -8.51 1.53
CA ALA A 98 5.59 -9.60 1.46
C ALA A 98 6.27 -10.95 1.65
N SER A 99 5.72 -11.76 2.54
CA SER A 99 6.16 -13.14 2.69
C SER A 99 5.58 -13.98 1.56
N GLN A 100 6.02 -15.23 1.43
CA GLN A 100 5.42 -16.13 0.47
C GLN A 100 3.93 -16.32 0.78
N THR A 101 3.59 -16.42 2.05
CA THR A 101 2.19 -16.53 2.46
C THR A 101 1.39 -15.30 2.01
N ASP A 102 1.97 -14.12 2.16
CA ASP A 102 1.32 -12.89 1.70
C ASP A 102 1.12 -12.88 0.19
N LEU A 103 2.12 -13.32 -0.56
CA LEU A 103 2.06 -13.32 -2.02
C LEU A 103 0.96 -14.24 -2.56
N LEU A 104 0.73 -15.35 -1.90
CA LEU A 104 -0.21 -16.37 -2.36
C LEU A 104 -1.58 -16.27 -1.70
N ALA A 105 -1.77 -15.32 -0.78
CA ALA A 105 -3.03 -15.18 -0.06
C ALA A 105 -4.13 -14.66 -0.98
N GLU A 106 -5.37 -15.11 -0.68
CA GLU A 106 -6.55 -14.69 -1.41
C GLU A 106 -7.55 -14.02 -0.46
N ASP A 107 -7.07 -13.52 0.67
CA ASP A 107 -7.92 -12.99 1.73
C ASP A 107 -7.77 -11.49 1.95
N TYR A 108 -7.27 -10.77 0.95
CA TYR A 108 -7.18 -9.31 1.03
C TYR A 108 -8.58 -8.71 0.92
N TYR A 109 -8.79 -7.58 1.58
CA TYR A 109 -10.07 -6.88 1.51
C TYR A 109 -9.84 -5.37 1.66
N ILE A 110 -10.83 -4.58 1.27
CA ILE A 110 -10.75 -3.12 1.34
C ILE A 110 -11.03 -2.67 2.76
N VAL A 111 -10.14 -1.81 3.29
CA VAL A 111 -10.29 -1.19 4.59
C VAL A 111 -10.93 0.17 4.39
N GLU A 112 -12.03 0.41 5.06
CA GLU A 112 -12.74 1.69 4.97
C GLU A 112 -12.49 2.60 6.15
#